data_7bf04af523dc9e3bf623fe424fe55db3
#
_entry.id   7bf04af523dc9e3bf623fe424fe55db3
#
_cell.length_a   1.000
_cell.length_b   1.000
_cell.length_c   1.000
_cell.angle_alpha   90.00
_cell.angle_beta   90.00
_cell.angle_gamma   90.00
#
_symmetry.space_group_name_H-M   'P 1'
#
loop_
_entity.id
_entity.type
_entity.pdbx_description
1 polymer ?
#
loop_
_entity_poly.entity_id
_entity_poly.type
_entity_poly.pdbx_seq_one_letter_code
_entity_poly.pdbx_strand_id
1 'polypeptide(L)'
;MSNKKKIYTVATAHLDTVWSWDFETTVSKYIYNTLVDNFKLFKKYPTYTFSFEGSYRYELMEEYYPELFDKMKEYIKEGRWNVCGSSFENGDVNIPSPEALFRNILFGNSYFDKKFGKRSVDIYLPDCFGFGWALPSIASHANLLGFTTQKLAWGSAYGVPFDIGRWRGVDGNEIYASVNPHDYYFTLKKLRDWDFVQNKLKENEKYDLDMTYIFHGIGDRGGAPKEKSVKFVEEEISKNNSSDIEVLASSADRIYHDIDENFTPEQKAKLPVWNNELVMKDHAVGGYTSRAVGKRWNRRCQELADIAERASVTASYLGIKEYNKSAIDIAWKRFIAHQFHDDIPGTSCQRVYKRSWNDYAVSMNQFANELEASASALALNMKTDFCKGTPIMVYNPIESQRQQTVTARLSGIGNKNVRVFDDDGNEIKSQVINRTNTYTEILFIADVKSLGTRIYDARVSDIPCNAESAVSISKNRMENQKYIVTLNPNGDIESIIDKEQNNFQILKEPVSLGLLKYNGSRVWPAWEMNYNENKKCGRQNPR
;
A
#
# COMPACT_ATOMS: atom_id res chain seq x y z
N MET A 1 3.47 -42.63 18.78
CA MET A 1 2.83 -42.77 17.45
C MET A 1 3.54 -41.78 16.54
N SER A 2 4.10 -42.24 15.41
CA SER A 2 4.67 -41.30 14.41
C SER A 2 3.56 -40.33 13.99
N ASN A 3 3.80 -39.03 14.11
CA ASN A 3 2.85 -38.03 13.60
C ASN A 3 2.75 -38.23 12.08
N LYS A 4 1.52 -38.39 11.57
CA LYS A 4 1.28 -38.42 10.11
C LYS A 4 1.75 -37.12 9.49
N LYS A 5 2.33 -37.18 8.30
CA LYS A 5 2.57 -35.98 7.48
C LYS A 5 1.23 -35.34 7.09
N LYS A 6 1.17 -34.03 7.01
CA LYS A 6 -0.06 -33.29 6.72
C LYS A 6 0.03 -32.52 5.40
N ILE A 7 -1.04 -32.58 4.60
CA ILE A 7 -1.21 -31.74 3.43
C ILE A 7 -2.44 -30.84 3.67
N TYR A 8 -2.22 -29.55 3.83
CA TYR A 8 -3.28 -28.55 3.93
C TYR A 8 -3.69 -28.16 2.52
N THR A 9 -4.91 -28.52 2.13
CA THR A 9 -5.49 -28.11 0.85
C THR A 9 -6.42 -26.92 1.08
N VAL A 10 -6.12 -25.81 0.43
CA VAL A 10 -6.90 -24.59 0.57
C VAL A 10 -7.64 -24.29 -0.73
N ALA A 11 -8.96 -24.41 -0.66
CA ALA A 11 -9.83 -24.00 -1.74
C ALA A 11 -10.00 -22.47 -1.75
N THR A 12 -9.75 -21.84 -2.88
CA THR A 12 -9.78 -20.39 -3.02
C THR A 12 -10.38 -19.95 -4.35
N ALA A 13 -10.80 -18.69 -4.42
CA ALA A 13 -11.12 -18.01 -5.66
C ALA A 13 -10.52 -16.61 -5.62
N HIS A 14 -9.41 -16.41 -6.30
CA HIS A 14 -8.88 -15.07 -6.45
C HIS A 14 -9.82 -14.23 -7.32
N LEU A 15 -10.18 -13.05 -6.83
CA LEU A 15 -11.04 -12.13 -7.56
C LEU A 15 -10.38 -10.76 -7.69
N ASP A 16 -10.01 -10.40 -8.90
CA ASP A 16 -9.60 -9.04 -9.20
C ASP A 16 -10.78 -8.08 -9.07
N THR A 17 -10.65 -7.11 -8.18
CA THR A 17 -11.64 -6.04 -8.02
C THR A 17 -11.82 -5.27 -9.33
N VAL A 18 -10.74 -5.11 -10.08
CA VAL A 18 -10.67 -4.56 -11.43
C VAL A 18 -9.46 -5.15 -12.15
N TRP A 19 -9.52 -5.34 -13.46
CA TRP A 19 -8.38 -5.76 -14.30
C TRP A 19 -8.67 -5.58 -15.78
N SER A 20 -8.99 -6.67 -16.49
CA SER A 20 -9.46 -6.64 -17.89
C SER A 20 -10.92 -6.19 -18.01
N TRP A 21 -11.57 -5.93 -16.89
CA TRP A 21 -12.94 -5.47 -16.71
C TRP A 21 -13.04 -4.38 -15.66
N ASP A 22 -14.17 -3.70 -15.62
CA ASP A 22 -14.50 -2.63 -14.71
C ASP A 22 -15.16 -3.14 -13.42
N PHE A 23 -15.30 -2.25 -12.47
CA PHE A 23 -15.89 -2.51 -11.17
C PHE A 23 -17.35 -3.00 -11.27
N GLU A 24 -18.11 -2.44 -12.19
CA GLU A 24 -19.52 -2.81 -12.43
C GLU A 24 -19.64 -4.28 -12.84
N THR A 25 -18.70 -4.78 -13.63
CA THR A 25 -18.62 -6.20 -13.99
C THR A 25 -18.29 -7.07 -12.79
N THR A 26 -17.40 -6.62 -11.92
CA THR A 26 -17.06 -7.33 -10.67
C THR A 26 -18.30 -7.48 -9.80
N VAL A 27 -19.00 -6.38 -9.55
CA VAL A 27 -20.22 -6.40 -8.71
C VAL A 27 -21.31 -7.25 -9.36
N SER A 28 -21.69 -6.95 -10.60
CA SER A 28 -22.86 -7.56 -11.24
C SER A 28 -22.69 -9.03 -11.60
N LYS A 29 -21.45 -9.53 -11.74
CA LYS A 29 -21.18 -10.87 -12.23
C LYS A 29 -20.32 -11.70 -11.28
N TYR A 30 -19.13 -11.22 -10.93
CA TYR A 30 -18.14 -12.05 -10.27
C TYR A 30 -18.39 -12.24 -8.79
N ILE A 31 -18.85 -11.20 -8.09
CA ILE A 31 -19.32 -11.31 -6.70
C ILE A 31 -20.51 -12.29 -6.61
N TYR A 32 -21.50 -12.14 -7.49
CA TYR A 32 -22.65 -13.03 -7.57
C TYR A 32 -22.25 -14.50 -7.80
N ASN A 33 -21.39 -14.73 -8.80
CA ASN A 33 -20.93 -16.08 -9.12
C ASN A 33 -20.16 -16.70 -7.95
N THR A 34 -19.32 -15.93 -7.25
CA THR A 34 -18.57 -16.42 -6.09
C THR A 34 -19.52 -16.92 -5.00
N LEU A 35 -20.58 -16.21 -4.71
CA LEU A 35 -21.59 -16.65 -3.73
C LEU A 35 -22.31 -17.92 -4.19
N VAL A 36 -22.93 -17.87 -5.37
CA VAL A 36 -23.84 -18.92 -5.84
C VAL A 36 -23.11 -20.24 -6.15
N ASP A 37 -21.92 -20.17 -6.74
CA ASP A 37 -21.19 -21.38 -7.12
C ASP A 37 -20.61 -22.10 -5.89
N ASN A 38 -20.14 -21.37 -4.88
CA ASN A 38 -19.72 -21.98 -3.62
C ASN A 38 -20.90 -22.60 -2.87
N PHE A 39 -22.08 -21.97 -2.87
CA PHE A 39 -23.26 -22.55 -2.23
C PHE A 39 -23.69 -23.89 -2.86
N LYS A 40 -23.50 -24.06 -4.18
CA LYS A 40 -23.74 -25.36 -4.84
C LYS A 40 -22.78 -26.44 -4.32
N LEU A 41 -21.50 -26.10 -4.17
CA LEU A 41 -20.48 -27.03 -3.67
C LEU A 41 -20.70 -27.37 -2.18
N PHE A 42 -21.00 -26.39 -1.33
CA PHE A 42 -21.32 -26.64 0.08
C PHE A 42 -22.50 -27.60 0.27
N LYS A 43 -23.53 -27.51 -0.56
CA LYS A 43 -24.67 -28.43 -0.49
C LYS A 43 -24.30 -29.86 -0.86
N LYS A 44 -23.33 -30.03 -1.74
CA LYS A 44 -22.98 -31.34 -2.32
C LYS A 44 -21.86 -32.06 -1.58
N TYR A 45 -20.90 -31.29 -1.02
CA TYR A 45 -19.67 -31.81 -0.42
C TYR A 45 -19.54 -31.36 1.04
N PRO A 46 -19.83 -32.24 2.02
CA PRO A 46 -19.83 -31.87 3.44
C PRO A 46 -18.46 -31.43 3.98
N THR A 47 -17.36 -31.98 3.46
CA THR A 47 -15.98 -31.64 3.88
C THR A 47 -15.45 -30.39 3.21
N TYR A 48 -16.15 -29.86 2.22
CA TYR A 48 -15.69 -28.69 1.47
C TYR A 48 -15.63 -27.45 2.34
N THR A 49 -14.45 -26.83 2.38
CA THR A 49 -14.20 -25.49 2.94
C THR A 49 -13.71 -24.56 1.86
N PHE A 50 -13.94 -23.27 2.02
CA PHE A 50 -13.56 -22.23 1.07
C PHE A 50 -12.99 -21.03 1.79
N SER A 51 -11.88 -20.49 1.31
CA SER A 51 -11.24 -19.27 1.82
C SER A 51 -11.35 -18.14 0.79
N PHE A 52 -11.78 -16.96 1.25
CA PHE A 52 -11.96 -15.81 0.39
C PHE A 52 -11.39 -14.55 1.05
N GLU A 53 -10.55 -13.83 0.30
CA GLU A 53 -9.77 -12.72 0.83
C GLU A 53 -10.41 -11.35 0.60
N GLY A 54 -10.04 -10.38 1.47
CA GLY A 54 -10.34 -8.96 1.32
C GLY A 54 -11.76 -8.55 1.73
N SER A 55 -11.89 -7.80 2.84
CA SER A 55 -13.20 -7.42 3.38
C SER A 55 -14.00 -6.50 2.46
N TYR A 56 -13.36 -5.79 1.53
CA TYR A 56 -14.06 -4.96 0.55
C TYR A 56 -15.02 -5.78 -0.32
N ARG A 57 -14.62 -6.99 -0.71
CA ARG A 57 -15.50 -7.91 -1.46
C ARG A 57 -16.72 -8.32 -0.65
N TYR A 58 -16.57 -8.48 0.68
CA TYR A 58 -17.69 -8.77 1.59
C TYR A 58 -18.60 -7.54 1.79
N GLU A 59 -18.04 -6.31 1.84
CA GLU A 59 -18.85 -5.09 1.84
C GLU A 59 -19.70 -5.00 0.56
N LEU A 60 -19.14 -5.37 -0.59
CA LEU A 60 -19.90 -5.44 -1.87
C LEU A 60 -20.97 -6.52 -1.85
N MET A 61 -20.71 -7.68 -1.25
CA MET A 61 -21.72 -8.74 -1.09
C MET A 61 -22.87 -8.26 -0.19
N GLU A 62 -22.55 -7.59 0.91
CA GLU A 62 -23.55 -7.03 1.84
C GLU A 62 -24.42 -5.96 1.17
N GLU A 63 -23.79 -5.06 0.39
CA GLU A 63 -24.49 -3.94 -0.26
C GLU A 63 -25.38 -4.39 -1.41
N TYR A 64 -24.87 -5.24 -2.29
CA TYR A 64 -25.53 -5.57 -3.56
C TYR A 64 -26.32 -6.90 -3.54
N TYR A 65 -26.02 -7.82 -2.60
CA TYR A 65 -26.61 -9.14 -2.51
C TYR A 65 -26.94 -9.53 -1.06
N PRO A 66 -27.73 -8.74 -0.31
CA PRO A 66 -27.93 -8.91 1.14
C PRO A 66 -28.49 -10.29 1.52
N GLU A 67 -29.43 -10.85 0.75
CA GLU A 67 -29.98 -12.19 1.03
C GLU A 67 -28.94 -13.30 0.87
N LEU A 68 -28.07 -13.20 -0.14
CA LEU A 68 -26.98 -14.17 -0.35
C LEU A 68 -25.87 -13.97 0.70
N PHE A 69 -25.63 -12.73 1.11
CA PHE A 69 -24.72 -12.40 2.20
C PHE A 69 -25.17 -13.02 3.52
N ASP A 70 -26.45 -12.93 3.88
CA ASP A 70 -26.98 -13.57 5.07
C ASP A 70 -26.80 -15.08 5.05
N LYS A 71 -27.04 -15.70 3.91
CA LYS A 71 -26.79 -17.13 3.73
C LYS A 71 -25.29 -17.48 3.82
N MET A 72 -24.41 -16.65 3.32
CA MET A 72 -22.95 -16.84 3.47
C MET A 72 -22.53 -16.82 4.94
N LYS A 73 -23.12 -15.93 5.77
CA LYS A 73 -22.85 -15.89 7.23
C LYS A 73 -23.12 -17.22 7.92
N GLU A 74 -24.11 -17.98 7.47
CA GLU A 74 -24.37 -19.33 8.02
C GLU A 74 -23.17 -20.25 7.75
N TYR A 75 -22.65 -20.27 6.53
CA TYR A 75 -21.45 -21.06 6.20
C TYR A 75 -20.18 -20.58 6.92
N ILE A 76 -20.06 -19.27 7.19
CA ILE A 76 -18.96 -18.75 8.04
C ILE A 76 -19.12 -19.26 9.48
N LYS A 77 -20.31 -19.27 10.04
CA LYS A 77 -20.59 -19.80 11.37
C LYS A 77 -20.30 -21.30 11.47
N GLU A 78 -20.60 -22.06 10.42
CA GLU A 78 -20.28 -23.48 10.30
C GLU A 78 -18.77 -23.76 10.13
N GLY A 79 -17.93 -22.74 9.90
CA GLY A 79 -16.50 -22.89 9.61
C GLY A 79 -16.20 -23.42 8.21
N ARG A 80 -17.15 -23.35 7.31
CA ARG A 80 -17.01 -23.84 5.93
C ARG A 80 -16.65 -22.75 4.93
N TRP A 81 -17.08 -21.52 5.17
CA TRP A 81 -16.57 -20.33 4.48
C TRP A 81 -15.64 -19.58 5.43
N ASN A 82 -14.38 -19.44 5.07
CA ASN A 82 -13.35 -18.81 5.91
C ASN A 82 -12.96 -17.46 5.35
N VAL A 83 -12.96 -16.43 6.23
CA VAL A 83 -12.36 -15.14 5.93
C VAL A 83 -10.84 -15.27 6.00
N CYS A 84 -10.11 -14.67 5.07
CA CYS A 84 -8.65 -14.69 5.08
C CYS A 84 -8.05 -13.38 4.57
N GLY A 85 -6.75 -13.21 4.79
CA GLY A 85 -5.97 -12.11 4.28
C GLY A 85 -5.98 -10.84 5.10
N SER A 86 -6.70 -10.76 6.22
CA SER A 86 -6.74 -9.65 7.18
C SER A 86 -6.97 -8.25 6.61
N SER A 87 -6.93 -8.07 5.30
CA SER A 87 -6.94 -6.78 4.60
C SER A 87 -8.34 -6.34 4.17
N PHE A 88 -8.52 -5.03 4.04
CA PHE A 88 -9.69 -4.46 3.38
C PHE A 88 -9.65 -4.80 1.89
N GLU A 89 -8.55 -4.47 1.20
CA GLU A 89 -8.34 -4.77 -0.20
C GLU A 89 -7.03 -5.55 -0.42
N ASN A 90 -7.02 -6.41 -1.45
CA ASN A 90 -5.87 -7.20 -1.87
C ASN A 90 -4.87 -6.31 -2.65
N GLY A 91 -4.27 -5.38 -1.91
CA GLY A 91 -3.50 -4.28 -2.44
C GLY A 91 -2.04 -4.59 -2.71
N ASP A 92 -1.43 -3.79 -3.59
CA ASP A 92 0.02 -3.70 -3.69
C ASP A 92 0.60 -3.29 -2.32
N VAL A 93 1.76 -3.82 -1.97
CA VAL A 93 2.40 -3.60 -0.67
C VAL A 93 3.74 -2.86 -0.76
N ASN A 94 4.12 -2.40 -1.95
CA ASN A 94 5.37 -1.67 -2.18
C ASN A 94 5.14 -0.17 -2.42
N ILE A 95 4.03 0.20 -3.05
CA ILE A 95 3.69 1.60 -3.38
C ILE A 95 3.01 2.32 -2.21
N PRO A 96 2.06 1.70 -1.46
CA PRO A 96 1.43 2.31 -0.31
C PRO A 96 2.42 2.61 0.83
N SER A 97 2.10 3.63 1.63
CA SER A 97 2.85 3.92 2.86
C SER A 97 2.59 2.86 3.95
N PRO A 98 3.47 2.71 4.94
CA PRO A 98 3.22 1.82 6.08
C PRO A 98 1.90 2.11 6.79
N GLU A 99 1.53 3.38 6.97
CA GLU A 99 0.23 3.77 7.55
C GLU A 99 -0.95 3.22 6.74
N ALA A 100 -0.89 3.33 5.40
CA ALA A 100 -1.94 2.78 4.54
C ALA A 100 -2.04 1.26 4.63
N LEU A 101 -0.91 0.55 4.79
CA LEU A 101 -0.90 -0.90 4.99
C LEU A 101 -1.49 -1.29 6.34
N PHE A 102 -1.16 -0.58 7.42
CA PHE A 102 -1.82 -0.78 8.73
C PHE A 102 -3.32 -0.50 8.66
N ARG A 103 -3.74 0.56 7.98
CA ARG A 103 -5.17 0.87 7.79
C ARG A 103 -5.89 -0.19 6.96
N ASN A 104 -5.24 -0.73 5.95
CA ASN A 104 -5.78 -1.82 5.14
C ASN A 104 -6.08 -3.06 6.03
N ILE A 105 -5.15 -3.43 6.91
CA ILE A 105 -5.33 -4.51 7.89
C ILE A 105 -6.41 -4.15 8.94
N LEU A 106 -6.36 -2.94 9.48
CA LEU A 106 -7.31 -2.47 10.49
C LEU A 106 -8.75 -2.52 9.97
N PHE A 107 -9.01 -1.98 8.79
CA PHE A 107 -10.35 -1.98 8.19
C PHE A 107 -10.81 -3.39 7.84
N GLY A 108 -9.90 -4.24 7.33
CA GLY A 108 -10.19 -5.63 7.00
C GLY A 108 -10.64 -6.42 8.22
N ASN A 109 -9.79 -6.53 9.21
CA ASN A 109 -10.08 -7.30 10.43
C ASN A 109 -11.21 -6.68 11.28
N SER A 110 -11.32 -5.35 11.31
CA SER A 110 -12.46 -4.71 12.02
C SER A 110 -13.81 -5.03 11.37
N TYR A 111 -13.86 -5.14 10.04
CA TYR A 111 -15.07 -5.56 9.36
C TYR A 111 -15.41 -7.02 9.66
N PHE A 112 -14.44 -7.93 9.55
CA PHE A 112 -14.65 -9.35 9.83
C PHE A 112 -15.08 -9.59 11.27
N ASP A 113 -14.43 -8.93 12.23
CA ASP A 113 -14.78 -9.02 13.64
C ASP A 113 -16.23 -8.52 13.90
N LYS A 114 -16.55 -7.33 13.39
CA LYS A 114 -17.88 -6.72 13.55
C LYS A 114 -19.01 -7.54 12.91
N LYS A 115 -18.77 -8.13 11.73
CA LYS A 115 -19.81 -8.82 10.95
C LYS A 115 -19.92 -10.30 11.30
N PHE A 116 -18.82 -10.95 11.64
CA PHE A 116 -18.75 -12.41 11.78
C PHE A 116 -18.21 -12.87 13.13
N GLY A 117 -17.72 -11.97 13.99
CA GLY A 117 -17.03 -12.33 15.24
C GLY A 117 -15.75 -13.15 14.99
N LYS A 118 -15.12 -12.96 13.85
CA LYS A 118 -13.91 -13.68 13.43
C LYS A 118 -12.88 -12.69 12.91
N ARG A 119 -11.59 -13.08 13.02
CA ARG A 119 -10.45 -12.37 12.42
C ARG A 119 -9.63 -13.35 11.61
N SER A 120 -8.93 -12.85 10.61
CA SER A 120 -7.84 -13.56 9.96
C SER A 120 -6.52 -13.21 10.66
N VAL A 121 -5.57 -14.13 10.66
CA VAL A 121 -4.24 -13.95 11.25
C VAL A 121 -3.12 -13.96 10.20
N ASP A 122 -3.49 -13.89 8.93
CA ASP A 122 -2.53 -13.92 7.84
C ASP A 122 -2.66 -12.70 6.92
N ILE A 123 -1.59 -12.41 6.20
CA ILE A 123 -1.61 -11.64 4.97
C ILE A 123 -1.67 -12.64 3.81
N TYR A 124 -2.72 -12.56 3.01
CA TYR A 124 -2.97 -13.48 1.90
C TYR A 124 -3.01 -12.70 0.58
N LEU A 125 -1.89 -12.72 -0.15
CA LEU A 125 -1.67 -11.95 -1.37
C LEU A 125 -1.20 -12.88 -2.51
N PRO A 126 -2.11 -13.65 -3.13
CA PRO A 126 -1.71 -14.68 -4.09
C PRO A 126 -1.13 -14.10 -5.39
N ASP A 127 -1.52 -12.89 -5.80
CA ASP A 127 -1.17 -12.33 -7.11
C ASP A 127 -0.46 -10.97 -7.09
N CYS A 128 -0.13 -10.41 -5.93
CA CYS A 128 0.60 -9.14 -5.84
C CYS A 128 2.04 -9.23 -6.37
N PHE A 129 2.57 -8.11 -6.87
CA PHE A 129 3.77 -8.06 -7.71
C PHE A 129 5.08 -7.85 -6.93
N GLY A 130 5.30 -8.66 -5.91
CA GLY A 130 6.44 -8.60 -5.02
C GLY A 130 6.14 -7.89 -3.71
N PHE A 131 7.03 -8.11 -2.72
CA PHE A 131 6.75 -7.78 -1.32
C PHE A 131 7.98 -7.18 -0.68
N GLY A 132 7.85 -5.93 -0.20
CA GLY A 132 8.92 -5.20 0.47
C GLY A 132 9.28 -5.79 1.83
N TRP A 133 10.52 -5.64 2.24
CA TRP A 133 11.07 -6.17 3.48
C TRP A 133 10.44 -5.61 4.77
N ALA A 134 9.71 -4.49 4.69
CA ALA A 134 8.96 -3.96 5.82
C ALA A 134 7.65 -4.73 6.12
N LEU A 135 7.15 -5.54 5.17
CA LEU A 135 5.85 -6.20 5.30
C LEU A 135 5.75 -7.15 6.50
N PRO A 136 6.75 -8.03 6.79
CA PRO A 136 6.68 -8.88 7.98
C PRO A 136 6.72 -8.10 9.30
N SER A 137 7.43 -6.96 9.36
CA SER A 137 7.36 -6.05 10.53
C SER A 137 5.95 -5.50 10.72
N ILE A 138 5.32 -5.00 9.65
CA ILE A 138 3.94 -4.47 9.68
C ILE A 138 2.96 -5.57 10.12
N ALA A 139 3.08 -6.77 9.57
CA ALA A 139 2.23 -7.90 9.94
C ALA A 139 2.39 -8.28 11.41
N SER A 140 3.62 -8.39 11.91
CA SER A 140 3.92 -8.68 13.31
C SER A 140 3.35 -7.62 14.26
N HIS A 141 3.53 -6.34 13.96
CA HIS A 141 2.95 -5.24 14.74
C HIS A 141 1.42 -5.16 14.66
N ALA A 142 0.83 -5.72 13.63
CA ALA A 142 -0.63 -5.91 13.53
C ALA A 142 -1.13 -7.20 14.21
N ASN A 143 -0.27 -7.94 14.93
CA ASN A 143 -0.55 -9.23 15.57
C ASN A 143 -1.00 -10.31 14.58
N LEU A 144 -0.45 -10.32 13.37
CA LEU A 144 -0.65 -11.37 12.39
C LEU A 144 0.44 -12.43 12.52
N LEU A 145 0.09 -13.69 12.23
CA LEU A 145 0.99 -14.84 12.36
C LEU A 145 1.66 -15.21 11.05
N GLY A 146 0.98 -14.98 9.91
CA GLY A 146 1.38 -15.57 8.66
C GLY A 146 1.30 -14.69 7.42
N PHE A 147 1.99 -15.16 6.38
CA PHE A 147 1.97 -14.59 5.03
C PHE A 147 1.89 -15.70 3.98
N THR A 148 1.00 -15.56 3.02
CA THR A 148 0.84 -16.52 1.93
C THR A 148 0.85 -15.85 0.56
N THR A 149 1.67 -16.38 -0.35
CA THR A 149 1.67 -16.00 -1.78
C THR A 149 2.12 -17.17 -2.66
N GLN A 150 1.69 -17.18 -3.91
CA GLN A 150 2.23 -18.06 -4.96
C GLN A 150 3.04 -17.27 -6.02
N LYS A 151 2.98 -15.94 -5.96
CA LYS A 151 3.52 -15.08 -7.04
C LYS A 151 5.00 -15.24 -7.30
N LEU A 152 5.79 -15.64 -6.32
CA LEU A 152 7.24 -15.84 -6.48
C LEU A 152 7.61 -16.88 -7.54
N ALA A 153 6.73 -17.85 -7.81
CA ALA A 153 6.91 -18.84 -8.87
C ALA A 153 6.89 -18.24 -10.30
N TRP A 154 6.39 -17.00 -10.46
CA TRP A 154 6.32 -16.29 -11.74
C TRP A 154 7.60 -15.51 -12.08
N GLY A 155 8.66 -15.62 -11.31
CA GLY A 155 9.94 -14.96 -11.62
C GLY A 155 10.44 -14.04 -10.52
N SER A 156 10.58 -14.56 -9.31
CA SER A 156 11.22 -13.85 -8.20
C SER A 156 12.69 -13.56 -8.51
N ALA A 157 13.19 -12.40 -8.04
CA ALA A 157 14.58 -12.02 -8.16
C ALA A 157 15.53 -12.96 -7.42
N TYR A 158 15.06 -13.60 -6.34
CA TYR A 158 15.83 -14.47 -5.47
C TYR A 158 15.35 -15.93 -5.50
N GLY A 159 14.42 -16.28 -6.41
CA GLY A 159 13.75 -17.58 -6.42
C GLY A 159 12.70 -17.69 -5.31
N VAL A 160 12.27 -18.93 -5.04
CA VAL A 160 11.37 -19.26 -3.93
C VAL A 160 12.23 -19.79 -2.77
N PRO A 161 12.31 -19.06 -1.63
CA PRO A 161 13.31 -19.36 -0.61
C PRO A 161 13.03 -20.66 0.16
N PHE A 162 11.76 -21.03 0.31
CA PHE A 162 11.31 -22.25 1.02
C PHE A 162 9.84 -22.53 0.66
N ASP A 163 9.31 -23.64 1.11
CA ASP A 163 7.87 -23.91 1.07
C ASP A 163 7.14 -23.20 2.22
N ILE A 164 7.54 -23.56 3.45
CA ILE A 164 7.06 -22.98 4.69
C ILE A 164 8.27 -22.60 5.54
N GLY A 165 8.24 -21.40 6.11
CA GLY A 165 9.35 -20.88 6.90
C GLY A 165 8.97 -19.66 7.71
N ARG A 166 9.98 -18.89 8.11
CA ARG A 166 9.82 -17.60 8.80
C ARG A 166 10.33 -16.46 7.91
N TRP A 167 9.58 -15.40 7.83
CA TRP A 167 10.01 -14.19 7.15
C TRP A 167 10.30 -13.10 8.17
N ARG A 168 11.57 -12.67 8.23
CA ARG A 168 12.06 -11.68 9.17
C ARG A 168 12.02 -10.29 8.57
N GLY A 169 11.43 -9.33 9.29
CA GLY A 169 11.34 -7.94 8.91
C GLY A 169 12.56 -7.11 9.27
N VAL A 170 12.51 -5.83 8.88
CA VAL A 170 13.60 -4.86 9.08
C VAL A 170 13.92 -4.56 10.55
N ASP A 171 12.96 -4.77 11.44
CA ASP A 171 13.07 -4.60 12.89
C ASP A 171 13.43 -5.89 13.64
N GLY A 172 13.64 -7.00 12.90
CA GLY A 172 13.96 -8.30 13.46
C GLY A 172 12.76 -9.16 13.86
N ASN A 173 11.53 -8.62 13.85
CA ASN A 173 10.31 -9.39 14.08
C ASN A 173 10.08 -10.38 12.93
N GLU A 174 9.43 -11.49 13.24
CA GLU A 174 9.18 -12.57 12.30
C GLU A 174 7.70 -12.95 12.24
N ILE A 175 7.27 -13.41 11.07
CA ILE A 175 6.00 -14.10 10.86
C ILE A 175 6.26 -15.42 10.13
N TYR A 176 5.35 -16.37 10.22
CA TYR A 176 5.39 -17.55 9.37
C TYR A 176 5.09 -17.18 7.92
N ALA A 177 5.59 -17.94 6.97
CA ALA A 177 5.30 -17.68 5.55
C ALA A 177 5.18 -19.00 4.78
N SER A 178 4.16 -19.09 3.91
CA SER A 178 4.02 -20.12 2.89
C SER A 178 4.12 -19.46 1.51
N VAL A 179 5.20 -19.74 0.79
CA VAL A 179 5.54 -19.00 -0.45
C VAL A 179 5.64 -19.91 -1.68
N ASN A 180 5.22 -21.18 -1.55
CA ASN A 180 5.19 -22.15 -2.64
C ASN A 180 3.91 -23.02 -2.65
N PRO A 181 2.70 -22.45 -2.53
CA PRO A 181 1.46 -23.24 -2.42
C PRO A 181 0.94 -23.79 -3.76
N HIS A 182 1.64 -23.62 -4.88
CA HIS A 182 1.17 -23.80 -6.25
C HIS A 182 0.15 -22.73 -6.68
N ASP A 183 -0.25 -22.72 -7.96
CA ASP A 183 -1.14 -21.71 -8.50
C ASP A 183 -2.55 -21.75 -7.89
N TYR A 184 -3.10 -20.60 -7.53
CA TYR A 184 -4.45 -20.48 -6.96
C TYR A 184 -5.57 -20.93 -7.90
N TYR A 185 -5.36 -20.91 -9.22
CA TYR A 185 -6.34 -21.38 -10.22
C TYR A 185 -6.19 -22.86 -10.59
N PHE A 186 -5.37 -23.62 -9.85
CA PHE A 186 -5.08 -25.01 -10.17
C PHE A 186 -6.28 -25.94 -9.93
N THR A 187 -6.50 -26.85 -10.87
CA THR A 187 -7.47 -27.93 -10.70
C THR A 187 -6.77 -29.18 -10.16
N LEU A 188 -6.98 -29.46 -8.90
CA LEU A 188 -6.31 -30.57 -8.22
C LEU A 188 -6.81 -31.93 -8.75
N LYS A 189 -5.85 -32.80 -9.11
CA LYS A 189 -6.09 -34.16 -9.64
C LYS A 189 -5.06 -35.16 -9.14
N LYS A 190 -4.02 -34.70 -8.47
CA LYS A 190 -2.95 -35.44 -7.85
C LYS A 190 -2.66 -34.79 -6.50
N LEU A 191 -2.23 -35.54 -5.53
CA LEU A 191 -1.87 -34.99 -4.23
C LEU A 191 -0.80 -35.84 -3.54
N ARG A 192 -1.16 -37.00 -2.94
CA ARG A 192 -0.22 -37.84 -2.19
C ARG A 192 0.91 -38.38 -3.04
N ASP A 193 0.64 -38.77 -4.28
CA ASP A 193 1.58 -39.31 -5.27
C ASP A 193 2.13 -38.26 -6.24
N TRP A 194 1.90 -36.97 -5.96
CA TRP A 194 2.40 -35.91 -6.81
C TRP A 194 3.83 -35.53 -6.43
N ASP A 195 4.77 -35.68 -7.35
CA ASP A 195 6.19 -35.38 -7.14
C ASP A 195 6.42 -33.99 -6.55
N PHE A 196 5.65 -32.99 -6.99
CA PHE A 196 5.73 -31.62 -6.45
C PHE A 196 5.46 -31.61 -4.93
N VAL A 197 4.43 -32.29 -4.47
CA VAL A 197 4.05 -32.40 -3.05
C VAL A 197 5.06 -33.23 -2.28
N GLN A 198 5.49 -34.38 -2.84
CA GLN A 198 6.46 -35.26 -2.21
C GLN A 198 7.81 -34.57 -2.03
N ASN A 199 8.27 -33.81 -3.03
CA ASN A 199 9.50 -33.04 -2.93
C ASN A 199 9.40 -31.95 -1.85
N LYS A 200 8.27 -31.26 -1.73
CA LYS A 200 8.04 -30.27 -0.67
C LYS A 200 8.09 -30.91 0.72
N LEU A 201 7.38 -32.01 0.93
CA LEU A 201 7.43 -32.75 2.20
C LEU A 201 8.85 -33.20 2.56
N LYS A 202 9.58 -33.73 1.58
CA LYS A 202 10.98 -34.14 1.77
C LYS A 202 11.92 -32.96 2.11
N GLU A 203 11.71 -31.80 1.47
CA GLU A 203 12.49 -30.60 1.79
C GLU A 203 12.16 -30.07 3.19
N ASN A 204 10.89 -30.10 3.56
CA ASN A 204 10.41 -29.63 4.87
C ASN A 204 10.88 -30.52 6.02
N GLU A 205 11.08 -31.85 5.80
CA GLU A 205 11.65 -32.77 6.79
C GLU A 205 13.02 -32.33 7.33
N LYS A 206 13.81 -31.60 6.54
CA LYS A 206 15.12 -31.06 6.98
C LYS A 206 14.98 -30.06 8.15
N TYR A 207 13.80 -29.57 8.36
CA TYR A 207 13.46 -28.59 9.39
C TYR A 207 12.51 -29.15 10.45
N ASP A 208 12.38 -30.50 10.52
CA ASP A 208 11.41 -31.21 11.38
C ASP A 208 9.97 -30.78 11.12
N LEU A 209 9.62 -30.44 9.87
CA LEU A 209 8.32 -29.97 9.45
C LEU A 209 7.63 -31.02 8.58
N ASP A 210 6.69 -31.76 9.18
CA ASP A 210 5.92 -32.82 8.52
C ASP A 210 4.62 -32.31 7.89
N MET A 211 4.67 -31.15 7.21
CA MET A 211 3.48 -30.57 6.59
C MET A 211 3.81 -29.75 5.35
N THR A 212 2.80 -29.58 4.49
CA THR A 212 2.88 -28.70 3.32
C THR A 212 1.52 -28.08 3.03
N TYR A 213 1.51 -27.03 2.21
CA TYR A 213 0.36 -26.20 1.89
C TYR A 213 0.14 -26.20 0.36
N ILE A 214 -1.11 -26.43 -0.09
CA ILE A 214 -1.46 -26.51 -1.52
C ILE A 214 -2.75 -25.76 -1.80
N PHE A 215 -2.69 -24.83 -2.75
CA PHE A 215 -3.89 -24.20 -3.31
C PHE A 215 -4.60 -25.09 -4.32
N HIS A 216 -5.92 -24.93 -4.39
CA HIS A 216 -6.72 -25.29 -5.54
C HIS A 216 -7.90 -24.34 -5.68
N GLY A 217 -8.23 -23.97 -6.90
CA GLY A 217 -9.27 -22.96 -7.02
C GLY A 217 -9.51 -22.45 -8.43
N ILE A 218 -9.92 -21.21 -8.47
CA ILE A 218 -10.12 -20.43 -9.68
C ILE A 218 -9.50 -19.05 -9.51
N GLY A 219 -8.99 -18.46 -10.56
CA GLY A 219 -8.49 -17.09 -10.60
C GLY A 219 -9.02 -16.37 -11.80
N ASP A 220 -8.87 -15.28 -11.76
CA ASP A 220 -8.84 -13.88 -11.53
C ASP A 220 -10.26 -13.31 -11.37
N ARG A 221 -11.28 -14.12 -11.74
CA ARG A 221 -12.71 -13.73 -11.86
C ARG A 221 -13.58 -14.17 -10.70
N GLY A 222 -12.97 -14.61 -9.60
CA GLY A 222 -13.77 -15.19 -8.52
C GLY A 222 -14.54 -16.44 -8.96
N GLY A 223 -15.59 -16.80 -8.22
CA GLY A 223 -16.36 -18.03 -8.43
C GLY A 223 -16.06 -19.10 -7.39
N ALA A 224 -15.99 -20.35 -7.80
CA ALA A 224 -15.64 -21.48 -6.96
C ALA A 224 -14.63 -22.40 -7.65
N PRO A 225 -13.85 -23.21 -6.90
CA PRO A 225 -13.06 -24.28 -7.47
C PRO A 225 -13.90 -25.19 -8.37
N LYS A 226 -13.27 -25.77 -9.38
CA LYS A 226 -13.97 -26.76 -10.22
C LYS A 226 -14.43 -27.95 -9.37
N GLU A 227 -15.65 -28.37 -9.53
CA GLU A 227 -16.28 -29.46 -8.77
C GLU A 227 -15.40 -30.72 -8.71
N LYS A 228 -14.75 -31.07 -9.84
CA LYS A 228 -13.83 -32.23 -9.89
C LYS A 228 -12.63 -32.10 -8.92
N SER A 229 -12.20 -30.89 -8.63
CA SER A 229 -11.14 -30.64 -7.65
C SER A 229 -11.65 -30.87 -6.22
N VAL A 230 -12.83 -30.38 -5.91
CA VAL A 230 -13.48 -30.55 -4.60
C VAL A 230 -13.77 -32.03 -4.33
N LYS A 231 -14.35 -32.72 -5.30
CA LYS A 231 -14.60 -34.17 -5.23
C LYS A 231 -13.31 -34.95 -5.01
N PHE A 232 -12.24 -34.60 -5.72
CA PHE A 232 -10.94 -35.26 -5.55
C PHE A 232 -10.38 -35.06 -4.14
N VAL A 233 -10.45 -33.86 -3.55
CA VAL A 233 -10.01 -33.60 -2.18
C VAL A 233 -10.83 -34.42 -1.17
N GLU A 234 -12.16 -34.52 -1.36
CA GLU A 234 -13.02 -35.33 -0.50
C GLU A 234 -12.65 -36.84 -0.56
N GLU A 235 -12.39 -37.34 -1.77
CA GLU A 235 -11.90 -38.72 -1.98
C GLU A 235 -10.52 -38.95 -1.31
N GLU A 236 -9.64 -37.96 -1.34
CA GLU A 236 -8.34 -38.04 -0.65
C GLU A 236 -8.49 -38.01 0.88
N ILE A 237 -9.39 -37.17 1.42
CA ILE A 237 -9.69 -37.15 2.86
C ILE A 237 -10.22 -38.51 3.33
N SER A 238 -11.06 -39.17 2.56
CA SER A 238 -11.60 -40.51 2.91
C SER A 238 -10.52 -41.59 3.08
N LYS A 239 -9.31 -41.39 2.51
CA LYS A 239 -8.19 -42.30 2.61
C LYS A 239 -7.28 -42.02 3.83
N ASN A 240 -7.55 -41.03 4.64
CA ASN A 240 -6.68 -40.63 5.76
C ASN A 240 -6.40 -41.74 6.76
N ASN A 241 -7.37 -42.63 7.00
CA ASN A 241 -7.20 -43.75 7.94
C ASN A 241 -6.25 -44.84 7.42
N SER A 242 -6.07 -44.96 6.12
CA SER A 242 -5.24 -45.97 5.46
C SER A 242 -3.92 -45.45 4.89
N SER A 243 -3.56 -44.20 5.21
CA SER A 243 -2.37 -43.52 4.67
C SER A 243 -1.51 -42.93 5.80
N ASP A 244 -0.19 -42.86 5.56
CA ASP A 244 0.76 -42.16 6.41
C ASP A 244 0.72 -40.62 6.23
N ILE A 245 -0.03 -40.15 5.24
CA ILE A 245 -0.24 -38.74 4.95
C ILE A 245 -1.69 -38.40 5.23
N GLU A 246 -1.95 -37.37 6.02
CA GLU A 246 -3.26 -36.80 6.29
C GLU A 246 -3.53 -35.64 5.34
N VAL A 247 -4.65 -35.66 4.66
CA VAL A 247 -5.13 -34.55 3.81
C VAL A 247 -6.23 -33.79 4.55
N LEU A 248 -6.08 -32.48 4.62
CA LEU A 248 -7.00 -31.59 5.32
C LEU A 248 -7.59 -30.57 4.35
N ALA A 249 -8.92 -30.48 4.27
CA ALA A 249 -9.56 -29.29 3.72
C ALA A 249 -9.49 -28.19 4.76
N SER A 250 -8.85 -27.06 4.46
CA SER A 250 -8.36 -26.13 5.45
C SER A 250 -8.69 -24.68 5.11
N SER A 251 -8.79 -23.83 6.14
CA SER A 251 -8.68 -22.38 5.96
C SER A 251 -7.26 -21.96 5.59
N ALA A 252 -7.13 -20.78 5.00
CA ALA A 252 -5.83 -20.26 4.53
C ALA A 252 -4.82 -20.08 5.68
N ASP A 253 -5.27 -19.67 6.85
CA ASP A 253 -4.45 -19.36 8.02
C ASP A 253 -4.23 -20.56 8.98
N ARG A 254 -4.92 -21.67 8.79
CA ARG A 254 -4.88 -22.83 9.69
C ARG A 254 -3.47 -23.36 9.95
N ILE A 255 -2.64 -23.41 8.93
CA ILE A 255 -1.27 -23.89 9.06
C ILE A 255 -0.44 -23.04 10.03
N TYR A 256 -0.67 -21.74 10.07
CA TYR A 256 0.03 -20.83 10.98
C TYR A 256 -0.41 -21.02 12.43
N HIS A 257 -1.71 -21.23 12.65
CA HIS A 257 -2.21 -21.64 13.97
C HIS A 257 -1.61 -22.95 14.41
N ASP A 258 -1.61 -23.97 13.55
CA ASP A 258 -1.07 -25.29 13.90
C ASP A 258 0.43 -25.24 14.22
N ILE A 259 1.21 -24.41 13.53
CA ILE A 259 2.62 -24.20 13.87
C ILE A 259 2.74 -23.43 15.19
N ASP A 260 1.97 -22.38 15.37
CA ASP A 260 2.10 -21.52 16.55
C ASP A 260 1.66 -22.21 17.84
N GLU A 261 0.59 -22.98 17.78
CA GLU A 261 0.00 -23.66 18.94
C GLU A 261 0.70 -24.98 19.30
N ASN A 262 1.19 -25.73 18.30
CA ASN A 262 1.63 -27.12 18.52
C ASN A 262 3.15 -27.30 18.44
N PHE A 263 3.92 -26.35 17.91
CA PHE A 263 5.38 -26.49 17.81
C PHE A 263 6.05 -25.92 19.07
N THR A 264 7.06 -26.64 19.56
CA THR A 264 7.93 -26.13 20.62
C THR A 264 8.79 -24.96 20.12
N PRO A 265 9.33 -24.12 21.02
CA PRO A 265 10.27 -23.06 20.62
C PRO A 265 11.46 -23.59 19.80
N GLU A 266 11.97 -24.78 20.13
CA GLU A 266 13.09 -25.43 19.44
C GLU A 266 12.68 -25.83 18.01
N GLN A 267 11.48 -26.36 17.81
CA GLN A 267 10.95 -26.69 16.49
C GLN A 267 10.72 -25.44 15.66
N LYS A 268 10.11 -24.38 16.24
CA LYS A 268 9.95 -23.08 15.57
C LYS A 268 11.30 -22.49 15.16
N ALA A 269 12.34 -22.64 16.01
CA ALA A 269 13.69 -22.14 15.73
C ALA A 269 14.38 -22.83 14.55
N LYS A 270 14.02 -24.09 14.25
CA LYS A 270 14.56 -24.85 13.12
C LYS A 270 13.99 -24.44 11.77
N LEU A 271 12.83 -23.79 11.72
CA LEU A 271 12.23 -23.36 10.46
C LEU A 271 13.18 -22.44 9.68
N PRO A 272 13.27 -22.59 8.35
CA PRO A 272 14.11 -21.71 7.53
C PRO A 272 13.69 -20.26 7.66
N VAL A 273 14.66 -19.34 7.61
CA VAL A 273 14.43 -17.90 7.76
C VAL A 273 14.81 -17.17 6.48
N TRP A 274 13.91 -16.40 5.94
CA TRP A 274 14.21 -15.40 4.91
C TRP A 274 14.35 -14.02 5.54
N ASN A 275 15.46 -13.35 5.26
CA ASN A 275 15.81 -12.06 5.87
C ASN A 275 16.11 -11.01 4.78
N ASN A 276 15.15 -10.79 3.89
CA ASN A 276 15.24 -9.83 2.79
C ASN A 276 13.83 -9.59 2.21
N GLU A 277 13.74 -8.73 1.22
CA GLU A 277 12.55 -8.55 0.38
C GLU A 277 12.23 -9.77 -0.49
N LEU A 278 11.00 -9.87 -0.97
CA LEU A 278 10.53 -10.92 -1.89
C LEU A 278 10.03 -10.26 -3.18
N VAL A 279 10.95 -9.72 -3.97
CA VAL A 279 10.62 -8.93 -5.17
C VAL A 279 10.66 -9.74 -6.45
N MET A 280 9.88 -9.28 -7.43
CA MET A 280 9.89 -9.83 -8.78
C MET A 280 11.12 -9.32 -9.56
N LYS A 281 11.56 -10.07 -10.56
CA LYS A 281 12.73 -9.72 -11.39
C LYS A 281 12.33 -9.16 -12.75
N ASP A 282 11.63 -9.92 -13.53
CA ASP A 282 11.29 -9.58 -14.93
C ASP A 282 9.79 -9.29 -15.07
N HIS A 283 8.96 -10.19 -14.58
CA HIS A 283 7.52 -10.01 -14.58
C HIS A 283 7.07 -8.99 -13.53
N ALA A 284 6.14 -8.14 -13.89
CA ALA A 284 5.44 -7.18 -13.04
C ALA A 284 6.24 -5.94 -12.57
N VAL A 285 7.56 -5.88 -12.75
CA VAL A 285 8.38 -4.73 -12.32
C VAL A 285 8.00 -3.41 -13.03
N GLY A 286 7.44 -3.46 -14.22
CA GLY A 286 6.92 -2.29 -14.93
C GLY A 286 5.73 -1.62 -14.24
N GLY A 287 4.99 -2.36 -13.42
CA GLY A 287 3.88 -1.85 -12.63
C GLY A 287 4.26 -0.70 -11.69
N TYR A 288 5.51 -0.65 -11.22
CA TYR A 288 6.00 0.45 -10.35
C TYR A 288 6.11 1.79 -11.05
N THR A 289 6.16 1.83 -12.38
CA THR A 289 6.27 3.06 -13.17
C THR A 289 5.08 3.29 -14.10
N SER A 290 4.32 2.26 -14.40
CA SER A 290 3.13 2.37 -15.25
C SER A 290 2.08 3.29 -14.62
N ARG A 291 1.49 4.20 -15.43
CA ARG A 291 0.46 5.15 -14.98
C ARG A 291 0.83 5.93 -13.72
N ALA A 292 2.00 6.56 -13.74
CA ALA A 292 2.59 7.30 -12.61
C ALA A 292 1.62 8.30 -11.92
N VAL A 293 0.61 8.80 -12.64
CA VAL A 293 -0.40 9.72 -12.09
C VAL A 293 -1.21 9.09 -10.96
N GLY A 294 -1.57 7.80 -11.05
CA GLY A 294 -2.28 7.08 -9.98
C GLY A 294 -1.44 7.01 -8.71
N LYS A 295 -0.14 6.68 -8.85
CA LYS A 295 0.83 6.64 -7.75
C LYS A 295 1.01 8.01 -7.09
N ARG A 296 1.08 9.08 -7.90
CA ARG A 296 1.15 10.46 -7.41
C ARG A 296 -0.09 10.82 -6.58
N TRP A 297 -1.28 10.47 -7.04
CA TRP A 297 -2.52 10.78 -6.33
C TRP A 297 -2.68 9.94 -5.07
N ASN A 298 -2.31 8.68 -5.11
CA ASN A 298 -2.23 7.85 -3.91
C ASN A 298 -1.33 8.49 -2.85
N ARG A 299 -0.12 8.92 -3.23
CA ARG A 299 0.80 9.62 -2.33
C ARG A 299 0.18 10.90 -1.76
N ARG A 300 -0.50 11.70 -2.59
CA ARG A 300 -1.20 12.92 -2.15
C ARG A 300 -2.33 12.63 -1.18
N CYS A 301 -3.12 11.58 -1.40
CA CYS A 301 -4.14 11.14 -0.45
C CYS A 301 -3.53 10.78 0.90
N GLN A 302 -2.44 10.02 0.92
CA GLN A 302 -1.75 9.63 2.15
C GLN A 302 -1.22 10.84 2.92
N GLU A 303 -0.57 11.77 2.23
CA GLU A 303 -0.05 13.01 2.83
C GLU A 303 -1.17 13.87 3.43
N LEU A 304 -2.26 14.07 2.68
CA LEU A 304 -3.41 14.84 3.16
C LEU A 304 -4.13 14.15 4.31
N ALA A 305 -4.28 12.83 4.26
CA ALA A 305 -4.91 12.06 5.33
C ALA A 305 -4.15 12.23 6.65
N ASP A 306 -2.83 12.04 6.62
CA ASP A 306 -1.97 12.16 7.82
C ASP A 306 -2.08 13.56 8.43
N ILE A 307 -1.94 14.61 7.62
CA ILE A 307 -2.00 16.00 8.08
C ILE A 307 -3.40 16.34 8.60
N ALA A 308 -4.46 15.94 7.88
CA ALA A 308 -5.84 16.21 8.26
C ALA A 308 -6.23 15.55 9.59
N GLU A 309 -5.85 14.29 9.77
CA GLU A 309 -6.12 13.58 11.03
C GLU A 309 -5.37 14.20 12.20
N ARG A 310 -4.09 14.52 12.05
CA ARG A 310 -3.31 15.17 13.11
C ARG A 310 -3.89 16.52 13.50
N ALA A 311 -4.27 17.34 12.53
CA ALA A 311 -4.92 18.63 12.79
C ALA A 311 -6.29 18.44 13.48
N SER A 312 -7.09 17.47 13.02
CA SER A 312 -8.41 17.18 13.59
C SER A 312 -8.32 16.62 15.01
N VAL A 313 -7.38 15.73 15.28
CA VAL A 313 -7.11 15.21 16.63
C VAL A 313 -6.65 16.35 17.55
N THR A 314 -5.76 17.24 17.09
CA THR A 314 -5.30 18.39 17.87
C THR A 314 -6.47 19.31 18.22
N ALA A 315 -7.31 19.66 17.25
CA ALA A 315 -8.47 20.52 17.48
C ALA A 315 -9.50 19.87 18.42
N SER A 316 -9.69 18.56 18.31
CA SER A 316 -10.59 17.78 19.17
C SER A 316 -10.07 17.67 20.60
N TYR A 317 -8.76 17.40 20.78
CA TYR A 317 -8.11 17.35 22.09
C TYR A 317 -8.23 18.69 22.86
N LEU A 318 -8.14 19.80 22.13
CA LEU A 318 -8.32 21.14 22.68
C LEU A 318 -9.79 21.53 22.92
N GLY A 319 -10.74 20.67 22.56
CA GLY A 319 -12.18 20.93 22.69
C GLY A 319 -12.72 21.99 21.72
N ILE A 320 -11.98 22.28 20.63
CA ILE A 320 -12.32 23.34 19.66
C ILE A 320 -13.20 22.81 18.53
N LYS A 321 -13.03 21.56 18.13
CA LYS A 321 -13.75 20.90 17.04
C LYS A 321 -13.89 19.41 17.30
N GLU A 322 -15.02 18.82 16.98
CA GLU A 322 -15.19 17.35 17.07
C GLU A 322 -14.41 16.63 15.97
N TYR A 323 -13.87 15.44 16.32
CA TYR A 323 -13.20 14.56 15.38
C TYR A 323 -14.20 13.81 14.49
N ASN A 324 -14.18 14.07 13.20
CA ASN A 324 -15.13 13.47 12.24
C ASN A 324 -14.62 12.10 11.73
N LYS A 325 -14.65 11.10 12.63
CA LYS A 325 -14.18 9.74 12.32
C LYS A 325 -14.84 9.15 11.07
N SER A 326 -16.15 9.33 10.91
CA SER A 326 -16.90 8.71 9.80
C SER A 326 -16.43 9.24 8.44
N ALA A 327 -16.29 10.56 8.29
CA ALA A 327 -15.83 11.15 7.02
C ALA A 327 -14.39 10.73 6.71
N ILE A 328 -13.52 10.68 7.71
CA ILE A 328 -12.13 10.26 7.59
C ILE A 328 -12.04 8.79 7.17
N ASP A 329 -12.76 7.88 7.84
CA ASP A 329 -12.78 6.45 7.51
C ASP A 329 -13.30 6.18 6.08
N ILE A 330 -14.35 6.89 5.65
CA ILE A 330 -14.89 6.79 4.28
C ILE A 330 -13.84 7.24 3.25
N ALA A 331 -13.14 8.34 3.53
CA ALA A 331 -12.09 8.82 2.63
C ALA A 331 -10.91 7.85 2.53
N TRP A 332 -10.48 7.28 3.67
CA TRP A 332 -9.45 6.24 3.70
C TRP A 332 -9.85 5.00 2.92
N LYS A 333 -11.00 4.41 3.21
CA LYS A 333 -11.49 3.21 2.52
C LYS A 333 -11.60 3.44 1.01
N ARG A 334 -12.10 4.61 0.57
CA ARG A 334 -12.24 4.94 -0.84
C ARG A 334 -10.92 4.88 -1.59
N PHE A 335 -9.84 5.49 -1.09
CA PHE A 335 -8.60 5.44 -1.83
C PHE A 335 -7.77 4.17 -1.58
N ILE A 336 -7.91 3.49 -0.43
CA ILE A 336 -7.28 2.17 -0.20
C ILE A 336 -7.85 1.13 -1.17
N ALA A 337 -9.14 1.17 -1.51
CA ALA A 337 -9.72 0.31 -2.54
C ALA A 337 -8.96 0.40 -3.88
N HIS A 338 -8.37 1.57 -4.20
CA HIS A 338 -7.57 1.78 -5.40
C HIS A 338 -6.07 1.44 -5.23
N GLN A 339 -5.67 0.97 -4.05
CA GLN A 339 -4.36 0.33 -3.86
C GLN A 339 -4.36 -1.13 -4.31
N PHE A 340 -5.47 -1.64 -4.83
CA PHE A 340 -5.60 -2.95 -5.44
C PHE A 340 -4.46 -3.22 -6.43
N HIS A 341 -3.93 -4.46 -6.43
CA HIS A 341 -2.67 -4.80 -7.11
C HIS A 341 -2.71 -4.70 -8.65
N ASP A 342 -3.87 -4.55 -9.28
CA ASP A 342 -4.01 -4.21 -10.71
C ASP A 342 -4.48 -2.76 -10.95
N ASP A 343 -4.86 -2.00 -9.93
CA ASP A 343 -5.23 -0.60 -10.09
C ASP A 343 -4.01 0.32 -9.90
N ILE A 344 -3.45 0.40 -8.70
CA ILE A 344 -2.31 1.30 -8.44
C ILE A 344 -1.07 0.98 -9.28
N PRO A 345 -0.72 -0.28 -9.60
CA PRO A 345 0.37 -0.58 -10.52
C PRO A 345 0.13 -0.14 -11.96
N GLY A 346 -1.09 0.13 -12.34
CA GLY A 346 -1.41 0.61 -13.69
C GLY A 346 -1.68 -0.49 -14.71
N THR A 347 -2.02 -1.68 -14.26
CA THR A 347 -2.13 -2.90 -15.06
C THR A 347 -3.55 -3.25 -15.52
N SER A 348 -4.54 -2.48 -15.09
CA SER A 348 -5.94 -2.62 -15.51
C SER A 348 -6.27 -1.97 -16.86
N CYS A 349 -7.42 -2.32 -17.42
CA CYS A 349 -7.95 -1.69 -18.62
C CYS A 349 -8.28 -0.20 -18.38
N GLN A 350 -8.27 0.58 -19.47
CA GLN A 350 -8.38 2.04 -19.37
C GLN A 350 -9.66 2.54 -18.65
N ARG A 351 -10.77 1.82 -18.74
CA ARG A 351 -12.04 2.18 -18.11
C ARG A 351 -11.94 2.28 -16.60
N VAL A 352 -11.15 1.43 -15.97
CA VAL A 352 -10.92 1.40 -14.52
C VAL A 352 -10.44 2.75 -14.01
N TYR A 353 -9.51 3.38 -14.71
CA TYR A 353 -8.86 4.61 -14.23
C TYR A 353 -9.75 5.85 -14.21
N LYS A 354 -10.88 5.85 -14.93
CA LYS A 354 -11.88 6.92 -14.80
C LYS A 354 -12.46 6.95 -13.38
N ARG A 355 -12.76 5.77 -12.83
CA ARG A 355 -13.25 5.63 -11.46
C ARG A 355 -12.16 5.93 -10.45
N SER A 356 -11.00 5.29 -10.57
CA SER A 356 -9.88 5.47 -9.64
C SER A 356 -9.49 6.94 -9.50
N TRP A 357 -9.38 7.67 -10.61
CA TRP A 357 -9.03 9.09 -10.58
C TRP A 357 -10.10 9.96 -9.95
N ASN A 358 -11.38 9.66 -10.22
CA ASN A 358 -12.48 10.33 -9.53
C ASN A 358 -12.43 10.10 -8.02
N ASP A 359 -12.24 8.87 -7.60
CA ASP A 359 -12.24 8.50 -6.19
C ASP A 359 -11.03 9.05 -5.43
N TYR A 360 -9.85 9.11 -6.06
CA TYR A 360 -8.71 9.85 -5.52
C TYR A 360 -9.03 11.34 -5.34
N ALA A 361 -9.65 11.98 -6.34
CA ALA A 361 -10.03 13.40 -6.24
C ALA A 361 -11.05 13.64 -5.12
N VAL A 362 -12.04 12.77 -4.99
CA VAL A 362 -13.05 12.85 -3.91
C VAL A 362 -12.39 12.68 -2.54
N SER A 363 -11.51 11.69 -2.37
CA SER A 363 -10.79 11.46 -1.11
C SER A 363 -9.89 12.63 -0.75
N MET A 364 -9.12 13.16 -1.71
CA MET A 364 -8.30 14.36 -1.50
C MET A 364 -9.15 15.56 -1.04
N ASN A 365 -10.30 15.80 -1.66
CA ASN A 365 -11.19 16.89 -1.25
C ASN A 365 -11.75 16.67 0.15
N GLN A 366 -12.11 15.45 0.53
CA GLN A 366 -12.58 15.14 1.89
C GLN A 366 -11.51 15.42 2.94
N PHE A 367 -10.26 14.94 2.72
CA PHE A 367 -9.15 15.23 3.62
C PHE A 367 -8.78 16.72 3.63
N ALA A 368 -8.79 17.40 2.49
CA ALA A 368 -8.52 18.84 2.41
C ALA A 368 -9.56 19.65 3.20
N ASN A 369 -10.85 19.31 3.07
CA ASN A 369 -11.92 19.97 3.82
C ASN A 369 -11.77 19.75 5.34
N GLU A 370 -11.40 18.54 5.75
CA GLU A 370 -11.16 18.24 7.17
C GLU A 370 -9.94 19.00 7.71
N LEU A 371 -8.86 19.08 6.93
CA LEU A 371 -7.67 19.85 7.26
C LEU A 371 -8.00 21.34 7.38
N GLU A 372 -8.71 21.91 6.40
CA GLU A 372 -9.09 23.32 6.39
C GLU A 372 -9.96 23.67 7.59
N ALA A 373 -10.99 22.87 7.87
CA ALA A 373 -11.87 23.06 9.01
C ALA A 373 -11.09 23.01 10.34
N SER A 374 -10.18 22.06 10.48
CA SER A 374 -9.39 21.88 11.70
C SER A 374 -8.33 22.97 11.87
N ALA A 375 -7.62 23.33 10.79
CA ALA A 375 -6.64 24.40 10.80
C ALA A 375 -7.28 25.77 11.07
N SER A 376 -8.46 26.03 10.47
CA SER A 376 -9.22 27.26 10.73
C SER A 376 -9.69 27.35 12.19
N ALA A 377 -10.19 26.25 12.75
CA ALA A 377 -10.57 26.21 14.16
C ALA A 377 -9.37 26.48 15.08
N LEU A 378 -8.20 25.89 14.78
CA LEU A 378 -6.97 26.18 15.53
C LEU A 378 -6.58 27.65 15.40
N ALA A 379 -6.53 28.21 14.18
CA ALA A 379 -6.12 29.59 13.91
C ALA A 379 -7.00 30.62 14.65
N LEU A 380 -8.32 30.40 14.68
CA LEU A 380 -9.26 31.29 15.39
C LEU A 380 -9.05 31.32 16.92
N ASN A 381 -8.37 30.33 17.49
CA ASN A 381 -8.08 30.24 18.91
C ASN A 381 -6.64 30.63 19.29
N MET A 382 -5.85 31.10 18.30
CA MET A 382 -4.47 31.56 18.57
C MET A 382 -4.43 33.01 19.04
N LYS A 383 -3.47 33.33 19.92
CA LYS A 383 -3.19 34.71 20.34
C LYS A 383 -2.49 35.46 19.20
N THR A 384 -3.09 36.53 18.74
CA THR A 384 -2.58 37.36 17.63
C THR A 384 -2.43 38.83 17.99
N ASP A 385 -2.59 39.20 19.28
CA ASP A 385 -2.59 40.59 19.76
C ASP A 385 -1.26 41.33 19.51
N PHE A 386 -0.17 40.59 19.34
CA PHE A 386 1.14 41.14 19.02
C PHE A 386 1.32 41.52 17.55
N CYS A 387 0.46 40.99 16.66
CA CYS A 387 0.54 41.24 15.23
C CYS A 387 0.10 42.66 14.88
N LYS A 388 0.90 43.35 14.06
CA LYS A 388 0.64 44.69 13.53
C LYS A 388 0.11 44.66 12.11
N GLY A 389 0.17 43.51 11.46
CA GLY A 389 -0.31 43.23 10.11
C GLY A 389 -1.27 42.06 10.08
N THR A 390 -1.16 41.21 9.06
CA THR A 390 -1.99 40.02 8.92
C THR A 390 -1.33 38.83 9.62
N PRO A 391 -1.96 38.21 10.64
CA PRO A 391 -1.42 37.02 11.27
C PRO A 391 -1.48 35.82 10.32
N ILE A 392 -0.41 35.02 10.28
CA ILE A 392 -0.30 33.79 9.52
C ILE A 392 0.04 32.67 10.48
N MET A 393 -0.85 31.70 10.65
CA MET A 393 -0.57 30.48 11.38
C MET A 393 0.14 29.46 10.49
N VAL A 394 1.28 28.95 10.94
CA VAL A 394 1.97 27.81 10.31
C VAL A 394 1.86 26.61 11.25
N TYR A 395 1.36 25.50 10.73
CA TYR A 395 1.21 24.24 11.46
C TYR A 395 2.24 23.21 11.00
N ASN A 396 2.97 22.62 11.94
CA ASN A 396 3.90 21.53 11.70
C ASN A 396 3.29 20.20 12.21
N PRO A 397 2.85 19.30 11.34
CA PRO A 397 2.17 18.06 11.73
C PRO A 397 3.11 16.91 12.12
N ILE A 398 4.44 17.07 12.05
CA ILE A 398 5.39 15.99 12.31
C ILE A 398 6.14 16.12 13.63
N GLU A 399 6.75 15.02 14.07
CA GLU A 399 7.40 14.87 15.38
C GLU A 399 8.75 15.61 15.50
N SER A 400 9.25 16.22 14.44
CA SER A 400 10.50 17.00 14.46
C SER A 400 10.25 18.49 14.23
N GLN A 401 11.06 19.34 14.84
CA GLN A 401 11.10 20.77 14.50
C GLN A 401 11.48 20.94 13.03
N ARG A 402 10.81 21.86 12.35
CA ARG A 402 11.09 22.15 10.94
C ARG A 402 11.34 23.61 10.69
N GLN A 403 12.46 23.86 10.00
CA GLN A 403 12.74 25.14 9.37
C GLN A 403 12.67 24.97 7.86
N GLN A 404 11.66 25.58 7.23
CA GLN A 404 11.48 25.46 5.78
C GLN A 404 10.76 26.67 5.19
N THR A 405 10.83 26.81 3.88
CA THR A 405 10.05 27.83 3.15
C THR A 405 8.57 27.44 3.12
N VAL A 406 7.71 28.43 3.40
CA VAL A 406 6.25 28.31 3.30
C VAL A 406 5.69 29.46 2.46
N THR A 407 4.57 29.24 1.80
CA THR A 407 3.87 30.27 1.03
C THR A 407 2.60 30.71 1.72
N ALA A 408 2.27 31.98 1.62
CA ALA A 408 0.99 32.54 2.06
C ALA A 408 0.43 33.51 1.02
N ARG A 409 -0.91 33.56 0.93
CA ARG A 409 -1.63 34.47 0.05
C ARG A 409 -2.34 35.53 0.88
N LEU A 410 -2.07 36.79 0.58
CA LEU A 410 -2.60 37.94 1.28
C LEU A 410 -3.44 38.78 0.34
N SER A 411 -4.68 39.13 0.72
CA SER A 411 -5.57 39.98 -0.06
C SER A 411 -5.30 41.46 0.21
N GLY A 412 -5.64 42.33 -0.75
CA GLY A 412 -5.65 43.79 -0.56
C GLY A 412 -4.28 44.47 -0.48
N ILE A 413 -3.18 43.77 -0.84
CA ILE A 413 -1.81 44.31 -0.71
C ILE A 413 -1.45 45.28 -1.88
N GLY A 414 -2.04 45.07 -3.05
CA GLY A 414 -1.72 45.86 -4.25
C GLY A 414 -0.26 45.65 -4.68
N ASN A 415 0.39 46.77 -5.06
CA ASN A 415 1.79 46.75 -5.50
C ASN A 415 2.84 46.85 -4.38
N LYS A 416 2.41 46.89 -3.11
CA LYS A 416 3.32 47.04 -1.96
C LYS A 416 4.04 45.76 -1.67
N ASN A 417 5.18 45.85 -0.95
CA ASN A 417 5.91 44.72 -0.43
C ASN A 417 5.28 44.20 0.86
N VAL A 418 5.70 43.01 1.26
CA VAL A 418 5.32 42.39 2.53
C VAL A 418 6.59 41.96 3.26
N ARG A 419 6.70 42.34 4.50
CA ARG A 419 7.76 41.91 5.43
C ARG A 419 7.13 41.00 6.49
N VAL A 420 7.79 39.92 6.84
CA VAL A 420 7.26 38.93 7.78
C VAL A 420 8.08 38.98 9.07
N PHE A 421 7.42 38.94 10.21
CA PHE A 421 8.02 38.94 11.52
C PHE A 421 7.54 37.72 12.33
N ASP A 422 8.42 37.19 13.19
CA ASP A 422 8.04 36.14 14.13
C ASP A 422 7.34 36.72 15.38
N ASP A 423 6.97 35.84 16.32
CA ASP A 423 6.30 36.17 17.59
C ASP A 423 7.22 36.91 18.57
N ASP A 424 8.55 36.88 18.36
CA ASP A 424 9.54 37.67 19.11
C ASP A 424 9.77 39.05 18.46
N GLY A 425 9.16 39.33 17.32
CA GLY A 425 9.31 40.60 16.59
C GLY A 425 10.52 40.67 15.67
N ASN A 426 11.25 39.56 15.45
CA ASN A 426 12.37 39.50 14.52
C ASN A 426 11.88 39.40 13.07
N GLU A 427 12.53 40.13 12.17
CA GLU A 427 12.21 40.03 10.75
C GLU A 427 12.70 38.71 10.16
N ILE A 428 11.81 37.99 9.50
CA ILE A 428 12.07 36.71 8.84
C ILE A 428 12.34 36.92 7.35
N LYS A 429 13.31 36.18 6.78
CA LYS A 429 13.59 36.20 5.34
C LYS A 429 12.32 35.91 4.57
N SER A 430 11.90 36.87 3.75
CA SER A 430 10.67 36.79 2.97
C SER A 430 10.81 37.50 1.63
N GLN A 431 10.01 37.06 0.65
CA GLN A 431 9.90 37.74 -0.64
C GLN A 431 8.50 37.58 -1.23
N VAL A 432 8.09 38.55 -2.02
CA VAL A 432 6.91 38.45 -2.87
C VAL A 432 7.29 37.64 -4.10
N ILE A 433 6.57 36.54 -4.35
CA ILE A 433 6.83 35.64 -5.47
C ILE A 433 5.79 35.75 -6.59
N ASN A 434 4.59 36.21 -6.28
CA ASN A 434 3.53 36.38 -7.28
C ASN A 434 2.56 37.48 -6.87
N ARG A 435 1.95 38.17 -7.86
CA ARG A 435 0.89 39.17 -7.69
C ARG A 435 -0.21 38.92 -8.70
N THR A 436 -1.42 38.95 -8.22
CA THR A 436 -2.63 38.93 -9.04
C THR A 436 -3.51 40.11 -8.69
N ASN A 437 -4.63 40.26 -9.37
CA ASN A 437 -5.61 41.31 -9.03
C ASN A 437 -6.30 41.07 -7.67
N THR A 438 -6.26 39.86 -7.13
CA THR A 438 -6.98 39.46 -5.91
C THR A 438 -6.06 39.18 -4.72
N TYR A 439 -4.83 38.74 -4.95
CA TYR A 439 -3.89 38.41 -3.88
C TYR A 439 -2.44 38.68 -4.26
N THR A 440 -1.62 38.85 -3.23
CA THR A 440 -0.16 38.81 -3.29
C THR A 440 0.31 37.54 -2.60
N GLU A 441 1.14 36.74 -3.27
CA GLU A 441 1.72 35.52 -2.74
C GLU A 441 3.14 35.80 -2.26
N ILE A 442 3.41 35.42 -1.01
CA ILE A 442 4.71 35.59 -0.36
C ILE A 442 5.31 34.25 -0.04
N LEU A 443 6.63 34.19 -0.05
CA LEU A 443 7.45 33.06 0.43
C LEU A 443 8.25 33.56 1.64
N PHE A 444 8.28 32.80 2.73
CA PHE A 444 9.11 33.10 3.90
C PHE A 444 9.63 31.84 4.56
N ILE A 445 10.67 31.97 5.41
CA ILE A 445 11.23 30.84 6.15
C ILE A 445 10.49 30.73 7.48
N ALA A 446 9.71 29.65 7.65
CA ALA A 446 9.08 29.35 8.91
C ALA A 446 9.92 28.35 9.70
N ASP A 447 10.01 28.57 11.01
CA ASP A 447 10.60 27.65 11.99
C ASP A 447 9.53 27.27 13.01
N VAL A 448 9.07 26.02 13.00
CA VAL A 448 7.94 25.55 13.80
C VAL A 448 8.34 24.29 14.57
N LYS A 449 8.10 24.28 15.87
CA LYS A 449 8.38 23.13 16.76
C LYS A 449 7.59 21.89 16.34
N SER A 450 8.05 20.74 16.80
CA SER A 450 7.41 19.43 16.63
C SER A 450 5.93 19.50 17.03
N LEU A 451 5.03 18.97 16.18
CA LEU A 451 3.58 18.88 16.40
C LEU A 451 2.95 20.20 16.86
N GLY A 452 3.49 21.33 16.39
CA GLY A 452 3.17 22.64 16.90
C GLY A 452 2.65 23.61 15.85
N THR A 453 2.22 24.76 16.35
CA THR A 453 1.85 25.92 15.54
C THR A 453 2.73 27.12 15.91
N ARG A 454 2.94 28.03 14.94
CA ARG A 454 3.57 29.33 15.18
C ARG A 454 2.86 30.40 14.38
N ILE A 455 2.70 31.58 14.98
CA ILE A 455 2.10 32.75 14.34
C ILE A 455 3.21 33.64 13.79
N TYR A 456 3.03 34.08 12.55
CA TYR A 456 3.87 35.09 11.89
C TYR A 456 3.04 36.31 11.57
N ASP A 457 3.64 37.48 11.66
CA ASP A 457 3.00 38.77 11.40
C ASP A 457 3.47 39.32 10.04
N ALA A 458 2.58 39.28 9.05
CA ALA A 458 2.85 39.79 7.70
C ALA A 458 2.42 41.25 7.58
N ARG A 459 3.42 42.15 7.49
CA ARG A 459 3.21 43.61 7.44
C ARG A 459 3.40 44.15 6.04
N VAL A 460 2.44 44.93 5.59
CA VAL A 460 2.55 45.70 4.34
C VAL A 460 3.65 46.77 4.47
N SER A 461 4.49 46.91 3.47
CA SER A 461 5.66 47.78 3.47
C SER A 461 5.93 48.38 2.09
N ASP A 462 6.50 49.58 2.05
CA ASP A 462 6.98 50.18 0.82
C ASP A 462 8.36 49.64 0.39
N ILE A 463 9.09 49.07 1.31
CA ILE A 463 10.40 48.48 1.06
C ILE A 463 10.33 46.95 1.20
N PRO A 464 11.12 46.16 0.42
CA PRO A 464 11.17 44.73 0.55
C PRO A 464 11.85 44.29 1.86
N CYS A 465 11.82 42.99 2.16
CA CYS A 465 12.59 42.40 3.26
C CYS A 465 14.08 42.77 3.14
N ASN A 466 14.67 43.21 4.25
CA ASN A 466 16.07 43.67 4.29
C ASN A 466 17.05 42.55 4.70
N ALA A 467 16.59 41.31 4.83
CA ALA A 467 17.45 40.20 5.21
C ALA A 467 18.41 39.81 4.07
N GLU A 468 19.72 39.75 4.38
CA GLU A 468 20.73 39.35 3.39
C GLU A 468 20.43 37.96 2.79
N SER A 469 20.53 37.87 1.46
CA SER A 469 20.40 36.61 0.75
C SER A 469 21.74 35.87 0.75
N ALA A 470 21.73 34.62 1.23
CA ALA A 470 22.85 33.70 1.09
C ALA A 470 22.85 32.94 -0.24
N VAL A 471 21.92 33.28 -1.15
CA VAL A 471 21.73 32.63 -2.45
C VAL A 471 22.03 33.61 -3.57
N SER A 472 22.88 33.21 -4.51
CA SER A 472 23.15 33.93 -5.76
C SER A 472 22.60 33.12 -6.95
N ILE A 473 21.89 33.78 -7.86
CA ILE A 473 21.27 33.16 -9.03
C ILE A 473 21.61 33.97 -10.28
N SER A 474 22.05 33.28 -11.31
CA SER A 474 22.22 33.81 -12.66
C SER A 474 21.50 32.90 -13.67
N LYS A 475 21.58 33.21 -14.97
CA LYS A 475 20.91 32.45 -16.03
C LYS A 475 21.25 30.94 -16.02
N ASN A 476 22.49 30.61 -15.68
CA ASN A 476 23.00 29.24 -15.76
C ASN A 476 23.72 28.78 -14.49
N ARG A 477 23.61 29.53 -13.39
CA ARG A 477 24.29 29.21 -12.13
C ARG A 477 23.41 29.57 -10.93
N MET A 478 23.34 28.64 -9.99
CA MET A 478 22.76 28.84 -8.66
C MET A 478 23.83 28.51 -7.62
N GLU A 479 23.96 29.34 -6.60
CA GLU A 479 24.97 29.17 -5.55
C GLU A 479 24.41 29.53 -4.19
N ASN A 480 24.70 28.72 -3.21
CA ASN A 480 24.49 29.00 -1.79
C ASN A 480 25.75 28.69 -0.99
N GLN A 481 25.65 28.67 0.34
CA GLN A 481 26.79 28.39 1.22
C GLN A 481 27.36 26.97 1.02
N LYS A 482 26.54 26.00 0.59
CA LYS A 482 26.90 24.58 0.48
C LYS A 482 27.22 24.15 -0.94
N TYR A 483 26.44 24.62 -1.92
CA TYR A 483 26.48 24.11 -3.29
C TYR A 483 26.66 25.19 -4.33
N ILE A 484 27.34 24.82 -5.43
CA ILE A 484 27.30 25.53 -6.70
C ILE A 484 26.69 24.58 -7.72
N VAL A 485 25.61 25.00 -8.38
CA VAL A 485 24.96 24.25 -9.46
C VAL A 485 25.07 25.04 -10.76
N THR A 486 25.60 24.42 -11.82
CA THR A 486 25.63 25.02 -13.16
C THR A 486 24.81 24.24 -14.16
N LEU A 487 24.19 24.98 -15.10
CA LEU A 487 23.41 24.44 -16.18
C LEU A 487 24.16 24.64 -17.50
N ASN A 488 24.08 23.65 -18.39
CA ASN A 488 24.58 23.79 -19.73
C ASN A 488 23.58 24.56 -20.63
N PRO A 489 23.93 24.91 -21.89
CA PRO A 489 23.03 25.62 -22.80
C PRO A 489 21.73 24.87 -23.12
N ASN A 490 21.67 23.56 -22.94
CA ASN A 490 20.47 22.75 -23.15
C ASN A 490 19.55 22.72 -21.92
N GLY A 491 19.98 23.30 -20.78
CA GLY A 491 19.24 23.29 -19.52
C GLY A 491 19.50 22.05 -18.65
N ASP A 492 20.45 21.18 -19.03
CA ASP A 492 20.86 20.05 -18.21
C ASP A 492 21.72 20.52 -17.03
N ILE A 493 21.69 19.81 -15.91
CA ILE A 493 22.57 20.08 -14.78
C ILE A 493 23.97 19.57 -15.13
N GLU A 494 24.86 20.49 -15.47
CA GLU A 494 26.21 20.17 -15.90
C GLU A 494 27.15 19.83 -14.73
N SER A 495 26.99 20.56 -13.61
CA SER A 495 27.88 20.42 -12.47
C SER A 495 27.14 20.73 -11.16
N ILE A 496 27.43 19.95 -10.13
CA ILE A 496 27.09 20.24 -8.75
C ILE A 496 28.38 20.13 -7.91
N ILE A 497 28.82 21.25 -7.36
CA ILE A 497 30.02 21.31 -6.49
C ILE A 497 29.57 21.40 -5.04
N ASP A 498 30.02 20.49 -4.20
CA ASP A 498 29.87 20.53 -2.75
C ASP A 498 31.05 21.30 -2.13
N LYS A 499 30.76 22.50 -1.60
CA LYS A 499 31.76 23.37 -1.00
C LYS A 499 32.25 22.87 0.37
N GLU A 500 31.40 22.13 1.11
CA GLU A 500 31.73 21.58 2.41
C GLU A 500 32.71 20.39 2.30
N GLN A 501 32.76 19.76 1.13
CA GLN A 501 33.67 18.66 0.81
C GLN A 501 34.83 19.08 -0.12
N ASN A 502 35.52 20.16 0.22
CA ASN A 502 36.69 20.66 -0.55
C ASN A 502 36.36 20.93 -2.03
N ASN A 503 35.20 21.48 -2.34
CA ASN A 503 34.72 21.72 -3.69
C ASN A 503 34.60 20.42 -4.54
N PHE A 504 34.14 19.35 -3.92
CA PHE A 504 33.96 18.06 -4.59
C PHE A 504 32.90 18.16 -5.69
N GLN A 505 33.26 17.72 -6.91
CA GLN A 505 32.33 17.60 -8.03
C GLN A 505 31.49 16.32 -7.87
N ILE A 506 30.19 16.48 -7.63
CA ILE A 506 29.27 15.36 -7.38
C ILE A 506 28.95 14.60 -8.67
N LEU A 507 28.80 15.31 -9.79
CA LEU A 507 28.39 14.71 -11.05
C LEU A 507 29.59 14.28 -11.89
N LYS A 508 29.61 13.02 -12.32
CA LYS A 508 30.58 12.51 -13.29
C LYS A 508 30.25 12.96 -14.72
N GLU A 509 28.98 13.06 -15.05
CA GLU A 509 28.44 13.47 -16.35
C GLU A 509 27.20 14.34 -16.13
N PRO A 510 26.81 15.21 -17.09
CA PRO A 510 25.61 16.02 -16.97
C PRO A 510 24.34 15.19 -16.75
N VAL A 511 23.46 15.66 -15.86
CA VAL A 511 22.14 15.05 -15.62
C VAL A 511 21.15 15.70 -16.58
N SER A 512 20.60 14.91 -17.48
CA SER A 512 19.59 15.33 -18.44
C SER A 512 18.30 14.53 -18.32
N LEU A 513 17.18 15.15 -18.70
CA LEU A 513 15.92 14.44 -18.87
C LEU A 513 15.93 13.65 -20.18
N GLY A 514 15.83 12.32 -20.08
CA GLY A 514 15.74 11.45 -21.24
C GLY A 514 14.29 11.08 -21.56
N LEU A 515 13.89 11.26 -22.81
CA LEU A 515 12.62 10.73 -23.30
C LEU A 515 12.90 9.39 -24.01
N LEU A 516 12.36 8.31 -23.46
CA LEU A 516 12.46 6.99 -24.07
C LEU A 516 11.12 6.65 -24.73
N LYS A 517 11.17 6.25 -26.00
CA LYS A 517 10.02 5.66 -26.66
C LYS A 517 9.89 4.22 -26.17
N TYR A 518 8.83 3.94 -25.41
CA TYR A 518 8.55 2.60 -24.95
C TYR A 518 7.89 1.78 -26.07
N ASN A 519 8.50 0.67 -26.45
CA ASN A 519 7.94 -0.23 -27.46
C ASN A 519 7.01 -1.30 -26.86
N GLY A 520 6.94 -1.40 -25.54
CA GLY A 520 6.10 -2.34 -24.81
C GLY A 520 6.54 -3.80 -24.94
N SER A 521 6.31 -4.60 -23.91
CA SER A 521 6.25 -6.05 -24.09
C SER A 521 5.02 -6.40 -24.92
N ARG A 522 5.13 -7.33 -25.85
CA ARG A 522 4.01 -7.81 -26.67
C ARG A 522 3.01 -8.63 -25.83
N VAL A 523 3.47 -9.24 -24.76
CA VAL A 523 2.65 -10.15 -23.93
C VAL A 523 2.03 -9.41 -22.75
N TRP A 524 2.83 -8.66 -21.97
CA TRP A 524 2.40 -7.98 -20.75
C TRP A 524 2.89 -6.52 -20.72
N PRO A 525 2.35 -5.61 -21.54
CA PRO A 525 2.94 -4.29 -21.78
C PRO A 525 2.97 -3.36 -20.57
N ALA A 526 2.10 -3.57 -19.58
CA ALA A 526 2.08 -2.75 -18.35
C ALA A 526 2.90 -3.37 -17.20
N TRP A 527 3.12 -4.67 -17.24
CA TRP A 527 3.86 -5.41 -16.20
C TRP A 527 5.35 -5.50 -16.47
N GLU A 528 5.76 -5.65 -17.73
CA GLU A 528 7.13 -5.97 -18.08
C GLU A 528 7.91 -4.73 -18.52
N MET A 529 9.14 -4.60 -18.02
CA MET A 529 10.11 -3.59 -18.45
C MET A 529 11.31 -4.29 -19.07
N ASN A 530 11.27 -4.46 -20.39
CA ASN A 530 12.30 -5.16 -21.13
C ASN A 530 13.47 -4.21 -21.44
N TYR A 531 14.56 -4.27 -20.67
CA TYR A 531 15.72 -3.41 -20.82
C TYR A 531 16.32 -3.46 -22.23
N ASN A 532 16.40 -4.65 -22.83
CA ASN A 532 16.98 -4.83 -24.18
C ASN A 532 16.13 -4.20 -25.29
N GLU A 533 14.81 -4.17 -25.13
CA GLU A 533 13.89 -3.50 -26.06
C GLU A 533 13.94 -1.99 -25.89
N ASN A 534 13.99 -1.49 -24.68
CA ASN A 534 14.13 -0.07 -24.38
C ASN A 534 15.49 0.50 -24.84
N LYS A 535 16.56 -0.28 -24.81
CA LYS A 535 17.90 0.11 -25.30
C LYS A 535 17.94 0.30 -26.82
N LYS A 536 17.10 -0.43 -27.57
CA LYS A 536 17.00 -0.32 -29.03
C LYS A 536 16.27 0.93 -29.52
N CYS A 537 15.53 1.60 -28.66
CA CYS A 537 14.67 2.73 -29.05
C CYS A 537 15.38 4.07 -29.19
N GLY A 538 16.64 4.18 -28.82
CA GLY A 538 17.44 5.42 -28.89
C GLY A 538 16.86 6.54 -27.99
N ARG A 539 17.72 7.28 -27.34
CA ARG A 539 17.34 8.49 -26.60
C ARG A 539 16.88 9.55 -27.58
N GLN A 540 15.62 9.95 -27.56
CA GLN A 540 15.19 11.18 -28.20
C GLN A 540 15.35 12.30 -27.18
N ASN A 541 16.34 13.18 -27.39
CA ASN A 541 16.42 14.42 -26.62
C ASN A 541 15.18 15.26 -26.93
N PRO A 542 14.41 15.70 -25.97
CA PRO A 542 13.35 16.68 -26.21
C PRO A 542 14.02 17.97 -26.73
N ARG A 543 13.62 18.42 -27.90
CA ARG A 543 14.02 19.72 -28.47
C ARG A 543 13.19 20.82 -27.85
#